data_ce35b5a6aa3814593fe20a52197a71e6
#
_entry.id   ce35b5a6aa3814593fe20a52197a71e6
#
_cell.length_a   1.000
_cell.length_b   1.000
_cell.length_c   1.000
_cell.angle_alpha   90.00
_cell.angle_beta   90.00
_cell.angle_gamma   90.00
#
_symmetry.space_group_name_H-M   'P 1'
#
loop_
_entity.id
_entity.type
_entity.pdbx_description
1 polymer ?
#
loop_
_entity_poly.entity_id
_entity_poly.type
_entity_poly.pdbx_seq_one_letter_code
_entity_poly.pdbx_strand_id
1 'polypeptide(L)'
;MFKLACPSCGAEVAFRSATSAIAVCEYCHSTLLREADAVRDVGKMSAVLEDYSPLRVGVSGVYSGRAFTVIGRIQLRYGAGFWNEWYVGFDDGGAGWLSDASGQYALTLDAGLADDAPPFDQLVPGGHYRHDGVDYIAADLRRARCCGGEGELPFRVATGWEATVADYRQSHRFLTLDYSDGSPPRCYVGKAVTLADLKCQLLREPDEIARSAGHLKGAAEALACPACGASIAWHPGVAEQLHCPACATRVDAGGGTALALEGARREAQVKTSLALGDAARIDGIRWLLIGLLRCRAQGGADEWTEYLLYSERQGFLWLVESADSWDRVKVLDTWPEAVSASAVRLDGAAFTRLRAYGAEVIHAAGAFNWQVKVGDKVSLTDYRGSRGMLTSERSPSELGWSLAQRVPASTVDGWFGKGGKLAAAAPEIGTLIAAQPDRAALRPPAWVFTGLVLLTNVPIALVGGLFSWVLILIAIGVLWLPVFTDWMDD
;
A
#
# COMPACT_ATOMS: atom_id res chain seq x y z
N MET A 1 -17.35 17.56 29.73
CA MET A 1 -17.86 16.18 29.66
C MET A 1 -19.34 16.20 30.07
N PHE A 2 -20.22 15.78 29.18
CA PHE A 2 -21.66 15.81 29.37
C PHE A 2 -22.18 14.37 29.36
N LYS A 3 -22.93 13.93 30.36
CA LYS A 3 -23.42 12.56 30.52
C LYS A 3 -24.91 12.52 30.52
N LEU A 4 -25.50 11.63 29.75
CA LEU A 4 -26.94 11.42 29.61
C LEU A 4 -27.28 9.94 29.57
N ALA A 5 -28.49 9.59 29.96
CA ALA A 5 -29.02 8.25 29.79
C ALA A 5 -29.44 8.03 28.33
N CYS A 6 -29.07 6.89 27.76
CA CYS A 6 -29.56 6.47 26.45
C CYS A 6 -31.10 6.30 26.48
N PRO A 7 -31.85 6.99 25.62
CA PRO A 7 -33.30 6.88 25.61
C PRO A 7 -33.83 5.49 25.24
N SER A 8 -32.99 4.66 24.60
CA SER A 8 -33.39 3.32 24.14
C SER A 8 -33.10 2.21 25.14
N CYS A 9 -32.03 2.32 25.98
CA CYS A 9 -31.64 1.23 26.89
C CYS A 9 -31.32 1.72 28.32
N GLY A 10 -31.33 3.04 28.58
CA GLY A 10 -31.03 3.62 29.87
C GLY A 10 -29.56 3.68 30.27
N ALA A 11 -28.62 3.12 29.49
CA ALA A 11 -27.20 3.16 29.78
C ALA A 11 -26.65 4.59 29.71
N GLU A 12 -25.68 4.91 30.57
CA GLU A 12 -25.00 6.21 30.54
C GLU A 12 -24.19 6.37 29.25
N VAL A 13 -24.39 7.46 28.52
CA VAL A 13 -23.59 7.85 27.35
C VAL A 13 -22.93 9.20 27.64
N ALA A 14 -21.64 9.26 27.42
CA ALA A 14 -20.82 10.46 27.64
C ALA A 14 -20.52 11.17 26.33
N PHE A 15 -20.65 12.49 26.32
CA PHE A 15 -20.10 13.39 25.32
C PHE A 15 -18.89 14.09 25.92
N ARG A 16 -17.70 13.74 25.43
CA ARG A 16 -16.41 14.26 25.92
C ARG A 16 -16.01 15.54 25.21
N SER A 17 -16.41 15.69 23.94
CA SER A 17 -16.10 16.85 23.12
C SER A 17 -17.32 17.75 22.90
N ALA A 18 -17.07 19.06 22.90
CA ALA A 18 -18.10 20.06 22.54
C ALA A 18 -18.44 20.00 21.03
N THR A 19 -17.53 19.52 20.21
CA THR A 19 -17.70 19.39 18.75
C THR A 19 -18.42 18.11 18.32
N SER A 20 -18.68 17.19 19.28
CA SER A 20 -19.41 15.96 18.98
C SER A 20 -20.89 16.26 18.78
N ALA A 21 -21.40 15.98 17.57
CA ALA A 21 -22.84 16.13 17.26
C ALA A 21 -23.62 14.87 17.62
N ILE A 22 -23.00 13.69 17.52
CA ILE A 22 -23.63 12.41 17.86
C ILE A 22 -22.73 11.57 18.76
N ALA A 23 -23.35 10.59 19.43
CA ALA A 23 -22.66 9.51 20.12
C ALA A 23 -23.37 8.18 19.84
N VAL A 24 -22.62 7.10 19.74
CA VAL A 24 -23.17 5.74 19.61
C VAL A 24 -23.14 5.08 20.98
N CYS A 25 -24.33 4.61 21.43
CA CYS A 25 -24.42 3.88 22.70
C CYS A 25 -23.66 2.56 22.65
N GLU A 26 -22.71 2.36 23.55
CA GLU A 26 -21.87 1.15 23.62
C GLU A 26 -22.68 -0.14 23.86
N TYR A 27 -23.89 -0.02 24.49
CA TYR A 27 -24.70 -1.17 24.85
C TYR A 27 -25.72 -1.59 23.78
N CYS A 28 -26.45 -0.61 23.22
CA CYS A 28 -27.53 -0.94 22.28
C CYS A 28 -27.31 -0.43 20.88
N HIS A 29 -26.16 0.21 20.61
CA HIS A 29 -25.76 0.79 19.32
C HIS A 29 -26.73 1.82 18.76
N SER A 30 -27.61 2.40 19.61
CA SER A 30 -28.43 3.55 19.20
C SER A 30 -27.54 4.75 18.96
N THR A 31 -27.78 5.43 17.84
CA THR A 31 -27.12 6.69 17.48
C THR A 31 -27.92 7.82 18.15
N LEU A 32 -27.25 8.56 19.00
CA LEU A 32 -27.85 9.61 19.83
C LEU A 32 -27.43 10.97 19.30
N LEU A 33 -28.37 11.76 18.80
CA LEU A 33 -28.14 13.15 18.39
C LEU A 33 -28.20 14.05 19.63
N ARG A 34 -27.20 14.88 19.81
CA ARG A 34 -27.14 15.87 20.87
C ARG A 34 -28.01 17.09 20.51
N GLU A 35 -28.98 17.39 21.35
CA GLU A 35 -29.87 18.55 21.24
C GLU A 35 -29.79 19.33 22.55
N ALA A 36 -28.95 20.39 22.61
CA ALA A 36 -28.71 21.18 23.82
C ALA A 36 -28.48 20.31 25.08
N ASP A 37 -29.48 20.18 25.96
CA ASP A 37 -29.42 19.43 27.21
C ASP A 37 -30.09 18.05 27.14
N ALA A 38 -30.43 17.57 25.94
CA ALA A 38 -31.09 16.30 25.71
C ALA A 38 -30.38 15.50 24.60
N VAL A 39 -30.70 14.22 24.55
CA VAL A 39 -30.30 13.36 23.41
C VAL A 39 -31.54 12.72 22.80
N ARG A 40 -31.54 12.61 21.49
CA ARG A 40 -32.60 11.94 20.74
C ARG A 40 -32.00 10.73 20.02
N ASP A 41 -32.64 9.57 20.12
CA ASP A 41 -32.35 8.41 19.31
C ASP A 41 -32.73 8.70 17.86
N VAL A 42 -31.76 8.58 16.94
CA VAL A 42 -31.94 8.80 15.49
C VAL A 42 -31.72 7.54 14.67
N GLY A 43 -31.69 6.38 15.33
CA GLY A 43 -31.53 5.06 14.71
C GLY A 43 -30.37 4.27 15.28
N LYS A 44 -30.14 3.11 14.73
CA LYS A 44 -29.02 2.25 15.13
C LYS A 44 -27.86 2.37 14.17
N MET A 45 -26.65 2.45 14.71
CA MET A 45 -25.42 2.28 13.99
C MET A 45 -25.07 0.79 13.91
N SER A 46 -24.55 0.33 12.78
CA SER A 46 -23.98 -1.01 12.71
C SER A 46 -22.76 -1.10 13.60
N ALA A 47 -22.57 -2.25 14.25
CA ALA A 47 -21.36 -2.52 14.99
C ALA A 47 -20.16 -2.54 14.04
N VAL A 48 -19.05 -1.94 14.48
CA VAL A 48 -17.78 -2.02 13.76
C VAL A 48 -17.25 -3.46 13.82
N LEU A 49 -16.59 -3.88 12.74
CA LEU A 49 -15.83 -5.11 12.76
C LEU A 49 -14.62 -4.93 13.68
N GLU A 50 -14.45 -5.83 14.63
CA GLU A 50 -13.24 -5.91 15.44
C GLU A 50 -12.07 -6.29 14.53
N ASP A 51 -11.20 -5.34 14.29
CA ASP A 51 -10.02 -5.51 13.44
C ASP A 51 -8.72 -5.62 14.24
N TYR A 52 -7.61 -5.66 13.52
CA TYR A 52 -6.27 -5.74 14.10
C TYR A 52 -5.68 -4.37 14.48
N SER A 53 -6.43 -3.29 14.38
CA SER A 53 -5.97 -1.99 14.84
C SER A 53 -5.66 -2.04 16.33
N PRO A 54 -4.49 -1.57 16.78
CA PRO A 54 -4.20 -1.42 18.19
C PRO A 54 -4.96 -0.25 18.83
N LEU A 55 -5.59 0.60 18.02
CA LEU A 55 -6.40 1.73 18.49
C LEU A 55 -7.77 1.25 19.01
N ARG A 56 -8.33 2.01 19.95
CA ARG A 56 -9.69 1.92 20.44
C ARG A 56 -10.16 3.27 20.98
N VAL A 57 -11.44 3.46 21.14
CA VAL A 57 -11.98 4.62 21.83
C VAL A 57 -11.42 4.68 23.25
N GLY A 58 -10.91 5.86 23.66
CA GLY A 58 -10.22 6.07 24.92
C GLY A 58 -8.69 6.03 24.85
N VAL A 59 -8.09 5.64 23.73
CA VAL A 59 -6.64 5.80 23.51
C VAL A 59 -6.29 7.28 23.60
N SER A 60 -5.24 7.62 24.32
CA SER A 60 -4.70 8.97 24.43
C SER A 60 -3.33 9.08 23.80
N GLY A 61 -2.96 10.29 23.39
CA GLY A 61 -1.66 10.56 22.78
C GLY A 61 -1.33 12.04 22.73
N VAL A 62 -0.23 12.38 22.05
CA VAL A 62 0.23 13.76 21.88
C VAL A 62 0.56 14.00 20.40
N TYR A 63 -0.02 15.02 19.80
CA TYR A 63 0.25 15.48 18.45
C TYR A 63 0.67 16.95 18.45
N SER A 64 1.85 17.22 17.93
CA SER A 64 2.42 18.58 17.88
C SER A 64 2.38 19.32 19.23
N GLY A 65 2.64 18.60 20.34
CA GLY A 65 2.60 19.16 21.70
C GLY A 65 1.22 19.26 22.33
N ARG A 66 0.15 18.90 21.63
CA ARG A 66 -1.24 18.91 22.11
C ARG A 66 -1.68 17.50 22.50
N ALA A 67 -2.17 17.34 23.72
CA ALA A 67 -2.72 16.07 24.15
C ALA A 67 -4.10 15.83 23.49
N PHE A 68 -4.36 14.58 23.13
CA PHE A 68 -5.65 14.19 22.54
C PHE A 68 -6.14 12.86 23.11
N THR A 69 -7.43 12.62 22.93
CA THR A 69 -8.07 11.33 23.21
C THR A 69 -8.88 10.91 21.98
N VAL A 70 -8.78 9.63 21.61
CA VAL A 70 -9.67 9.02 20.61
C VAL A 70 -11.07 8.91 21.22
N ILE A 71 -12.05 9.60 20.64
CA ILE A 71 -13.39 9.69 21.17
C ILE A 71 -14.44 9.02 20.29
N GLY A 72 -14.12 8.73 19.03
CA GLY A 72 -15.03 8.04 18.11
C GLY A 72 -14.28 7.33 16.99
N ARG A 73 -15.03 6.50 16.25
CA ARG A 73 -14.53 5.73 15.12
C ARG A 73 -15.60 5.58 14.06
N ILE A 74 -15.18 5.69 12.80
CA ILE A 74 -15.95 5.28 11.62
C ILE A 74 -15.14 4.20 10.90
N GLN A 75 -15.78 3.12 10.49
CA GLN A 75 -15.19 2.10 9.64
C GLN A 75 -15.75 2.23 8.23
N LEU A 76 -14.86 2.45 7.28
CA LEU A 76 -15.16 2.71 5.88
C LEU A 76 -14.69 1.54 5.02
N ARG A 77 -15.57 1.03 4.16
CA ARG A 77 -15.29 -0.08 3.26
C ARG A 77 -15.37 0.38 1.81
N TYR A 78 -14.42 -0.06 1.02
CA TYR A 78 -14.40 0.09 -0.43
C TYR A 78 -14.17 -1.26 -1.12
N GLY A 79 -14.16 -1.30 -2.44
CA GLY A 79 -14.08 -2.56 -3.19
C GLY A 79 -12.82 -3.40 -2.93
N ALA A 80 -11.76 -2.81 -2.39
CA ALA A 80 -10.48 -3.48 -2.17
C ALA A 80 -10.16 -3.75 -0.70
N GLY A 81 -10.93 -3.25 0.26
CA GLY A 81 -10.68 -3.41 1.68
C GLY A 81 -11.46 -2.44 2.55
N PHE A 82 -10.96 -2.18 3.73
CA PHE A 82 -11.51 -1.19 4.65
C PHE A 82 -10.39 -0.42 5.35
N TRP A 83 -10.76 0.73 5.94
CA TRP A 83 -9.91 1.49 6.86
C TRP A 83 -10.75 2.11 7.96
N ASN A 84 -10.08 2.63 8.98
CA ASN A 84 -10.73 3.33 10.09
C ASN A 84 -10.38 4.81 10.07
N GLU A 85 -11.37 5.62 10.41
CA GLU A 85 -11.19 7.01 10.75
C GLU A 85 -11.52 7.19 12.23
N TRP A 86 -10.51 7.51 13.02
CA TRP A 86 -10.63 7.73 14.46
C TRP A 86 -10.78 9.22 14.73
N TYR A 87 -11.92 9.59 15.29
CA TYR A 87 -12.17 10.96 15.69
C TYR A 87 -11.46 11.25 17.01
N VAL A 88 -10.60 12.27 17.01
CA VAL A 88 -9.80 12.65 18.17
C VAL A 88 -10.24 14.01 18.69
N GLY A 89 -10.43 14.11 20.00
CA GLY A 89 -10.67 15.36 20.71
C GLY A 89 -9.39 15.80 21.42
N PHE A 90 -8.96 17.06 21.21
CA PHE A 90 -7.84 17.65 21.92
C PHE A 90 -8.28 18.30 23.23
N ASP A 91 -7.42 18.31 24.24
CA ASP A 91 -7.70 18.89 25.56
C ASP A 91 -7.98 20.39 25.50
N ASP A 92 -7.50 21.08 24.46
CA ASP A 92 -7.76 22.49 24.19
C ASP A 92 -9.12 22.77 23.50
N GLY A 93 -9.93 21.75 23.27
CA GLY A 93 -11.24 21.83 22.65
C GLY A 93 -11.25 21.67 21.12
N GLY A 94 -10.09 21.52 20.48
CA GLY A 94 -9.99 21.19 19.06
C GLY A 94 -10.31 19.73 18.79
N ALA A 95 -10.44 19.38 17.51
CA ALA A 95 -10.67 18.02 17.06
C ALA A 95 -9.89 17.73 15.77
N GLY A 96 -9.76 16.44 15.42
CA GLY A 96 -9.11 15.98 14.21
C GLY A 96 -9.46 14.54 13.89
N TRP A 97 -8.84 14.03 12.85
CA TRP A 97 -8.99 12.65 12.39
C TRP A 97 -7.65 11.94 12.38
N LEU A 98 -7.61 10.75 12.94
CA LEU A 98 -6.49 9.82 12.87
C LEU A 98 -6.92 8.68 11.95
N SER A 99 -6.50 8.74 10.69
CA SER A 99 -6.71 7.68 9.70
C SER A 99 -5.82 6.48 10.02
N ASP A 100 -6.36 5.28 9.88
CA ASP A 100 -5.67 4.00 10.07
C ASP A 100 -6.01 3.07 8.91
N ALA A 101 -5.07 2.96 7.99
CA ALA A 101 -5.16 2.10 6.83
C ALA A 101 -4.02 1.07 6.87
N SER A 102 -4.31 -0.17 7.28
CA SER A 102 -3.33 -1.27 7.29
C SER A 102 -2.05 -0.97 8.08
N GLY A 103 -2.18 -0.23 9.21
CA GLY A 103 -1.04 0.15 10.05
C GLY A 103 -0.27 1.38 9.56
N GLN A 104 -0.73 2.04 8.51
CA GLN A 104 -0.30 3.38 8.13
C GLN A 104 -1.23 4.40 8.78
N TYR A 105 -0.67 5.40 9.43
CA TYR A 105 -1.42 6.40 10.17
C TYR A 105 -1.16 7.80 9.64
N ALA A 106 -2.22 8.62 9.58
CA ALA A 106 -2.11 10.05 9.34
C ALA A 106 -3.04 10.80 10.30
N LEU A 107 -2.54 11.86 10.95
CA LEU A 107 -3.37 12.71 11.79
C LEU A 107 -3.55 14.06 11.10
N THR A 108 -4.82 14.42 10.87
CA THR A 108 -5.22 15.60 10.12
C THR A 108 -6.19 16.47 10.92
N LEU A 109 -6.15 17.77 10.66
CA LEU A 109 -7.02 18.78 11.25
C LEU A 109 -7.81 19.49 10.14
N ASP A 110 -9.01 19.92 10.44
CA ASP A 110 -9.86 20.68 9.53
C ASP A 110 -9.18 22.01 9.15
N ALA A 111 -9.01 22.26 7.87
CA ALA A 111 -8.47 23.47 7.28
C ALA A 111 -9.53 24.29 6.51
N GLY A 112 -10.82 23.90 6.59
CA GLY A 112 -11.92 24.58 5.91
C GLY A 112 -12.24 24.01 4.52
N LEU A 113 -12.88 24.81 3.68
CA LEU A 113 -13.21 24.43 2.31
C LEU A 113 -12.07 24.75 1.35
N ALA A 114 -11.89 23.90 0.36
CA ALA A 114 -10.90 24.07 -0.71
C ALA A 114 -11.61 24.51 -2.00
N ASP A 115 -11.87 25.82 -2.13
CA ASP A 115 -12.65 26.38 -3.25
C ASP A 115 -11.96 26.23 -4.61
N ASP A 116 -10.65 26.06 -4.63
CA ASP A 116 -9.79 25.89 -5.81
C ASP A 116 -9.51 24.43 -6.18
N ALA A 117 -10.05 23.48 -5.39
CA ALA A 117 -9.84 22.06 -5.66
C ALA A 117 -10.59 21.62 -6.93
N PRO A 118 -9.93 20.80 -7.80
CA PRO A 118 -10.60 20.27 -8.98
C PRO A 118 -11.71 19.28 -8.60
N PRO A 119 -12.73 19.07 -9.45
CA PRO A 119 -13.74 18.04 -9.24
C PRO A 119 -13.12 16.66 -9.08
N PHE A 120 -13.69 15.82 -8.18
CA PHE A 120 -13.16 14.50 -7.86
C PHE A 120 -12.89 13.62 -9.09
N ASP A 121 -13.80 13.63 -10.07
CA ASP A 121 -13.69 12.80 -11.29
C ASP A 121 -12.56 13.24 -12.26
N GLN A 122 -11.95 14.39 -12.02
CA GLN A 122 -10.78 14.88 -12.77
C GLN A 122 -9.46 14.53 -12.07
N LEU A 123 -9.52 14.02 -10.86
CA LEU A 123 -8.33 13.65 -10.10
C LEU A 123 -7.74 12.35 -10.65
N VAL A 124 -6.41 12.29 -10.64
CA VAL A 124 -5.66 11.08 -11.00
C VAL A 124 -4.52 10.87 -10.01
N PRO A 125 -4.15 9.63 -9.66
CA PRO A 125 -2.99 9.37 -8.83
C PRO A 125 -1.73 9.98 -9.44
N GLY A 126 -0.91 10.64 -8.60
CA GLY A 126 0.26 11.39 -9.05
C GLY A 126 -0.07 12.79 -9.60
N GLY A 127 -1.34 13.20 -9.63
CA GLY A 127 -1.72 14.58 -9.90
C GLY A 127 -1.28 15.53 -8.79
N HIS A 128 -1.12 16.82 -9.12
CA HIS A 128 -0.64 17.83 -8.18
C HIS A 128 -1.81 18.70 -7.69
N TYR A 129 -1.77 19.03 -6.41
CA TYR A 129 -2.65 20.04 -5.80
C TYR A 129 -1.82 20.94 -4.88
N ARG A 130 -1.95 22.25 -5.05
CA ARG A 130 -1.20 23.24 -4.27
C ARG A 130 -2.07 23.83 -3.19
N HIS A 131 -1.67 23.63 -1.93
CA HIS A 131 -2.35 24.17 -0.76
C HIS A 131 -1.34 24.88 0.15
N ASP A 132 -1.62 26.15 0.54
CA ASP A 132 -0.76 26.99 1.39
C ASP A 132 0.71 27.03 0.92
N GLY A 133 0.92 27.12 -0.41
CA GLY A 133 2.24 27.20 -1.00
C GLY A 133 3.00 25.87 -1.10
N VAL A 134 2.40 24.78 -0.59
CA VAL A 134 2.95 23.42 -0.65
C VAL A 134 2.33 22.67 -1.84
N ASP A 135 3.17 22.01 -2.62
CA ASP A 135 2.74 21.16 -3.74
C ASP A 135 2.60 19.72 -3.28
N TYR A 136 1.37 19.24 -3.20
CA TYR A 136 1.01 17.89 -2.79
C TYR A 136 0.75 17.00 -4.00
N ILE A 137 1.04 15.71 -3.87
CA ILE A 137 0.85 14.70 -4.91
C ILE A 137 -0.29 13.78 -4.51
N ALA A 138 -1.28 13.59 -5.39
CA ALA A 138 -2.40 12.69 -5.16
C ALA A 138 -1.88 11.25 -4.99
N ALA A 139 -2.15 10.70 -3.82
CA ALA A 139 -1.73 9.37 -3.40
C ALA A 139 -2.83 8.35 -3.58
N ASP A 140 -4.04 8.69 -3.16
CA ASP A 140 -5.17 7.76 -3.11
C ASP A 140 -6.49 8.46 -3.42
N LEU A 141 -7.31 7.83 -4.24
CA LEU A 141 -8.62 8.33 -4.65
C LEU A 141 -9.66 7.26 -4.37
N ARG A 142 -10.56 7.49 -3.39
CA ARG A 142 -11.47 6.46 -2.94
C ARG A 142 -12.92 6.93 -2.83
N ARG A 143 -13.80 5.97 -3.14
CA ARG A 143 -15.21 5.99 -2.76
C ARG A 143 -15.47 4.79 -1.87
N ALA A 144 -16.03 5.03 -0.70
CA ALA A 144 -16.24 4.01 0.32
C ALA A 144 -17.58 4.19 1.00
N ARG A 145 -18.08 3.12 1.63
CA ARG A 145 -19.31 3.14 2.41
C ARG A 145 -19.01 2.96 3.88
N CYS A 146 -19.73 3.70 4.72
CA CYS A 146 -19.68 3.48 6.15
C CYS A 146 -20.33 2.14 6.48
N CYS A 147 -19.54 1.26 7.12
CA CYS A 147 -20.01 -0.04 7.60
C CYS A 147 -20.46 -0.01 9.05
N GLY A 148 -19.91 0.89 9.86
CA GLY A 148 -20.22 1.02 11.27
C GLY A 148 -19.52 2.19 11.90
N GLY A 149 -19.88 2.49 13.15
CA GLY A 149 -19.25 3.53 13.95
C GLY A 149 -19.46 3.30 15.43
N GLU A 150 -18.59 3.90 16.23
CA GLU A 150 -18.63 3.84 17.69
C GLU A 150 -18.16 5.15 18.31
N GLY A 151 -18.52 5.38 19.57
CA GLY A 151 -18.12 6.58 20.30
C GLY A 151 -18.82 7.86 19.82
N GLU A 152 -18.09 8.98 19.89
CA GLU A 152 -18.58 10.32 19.55
C GLU A 152 -18.13 10.70 18.14
N LEU A 153 -19.02 11.33 17.36
CA LEU A 153 -18.71 11.76 15.99
C LEU A 153 -19.18 13.20 15.75
N PRO A 154 -18.51 13.97 14.86
CA PRO A 154 -18.81 15.40 14.65
C PRO A 154 -20.03 15.63 13.76
N PHE A 155 -20.47 14.63 13.01
CA PHE A 155 -21.60 14.70 12.10
C PHE A 155 -22.41 13.41 12.14
N ARG A 156 -23.62 13.46 11.59
CA ARG A 156 -24.50 12.30 11.52
C ARG A 156 -24.01 11.34 10.44
N VAL A 157 -23.48 10.20 10.87
CA VAL A 157 -23.11 9.08 10.00
C VAL A 157 -24.21 8.03 10.11
N ALA A 158 -24.76 7.59 8.98
CA ALA A 158 -25.71 6.49 8.90
C ALA A 158 -25.05 5.30 8.20
N THR A 159 -25.50 4.09 8.49
CA THR A 159 -25.09 2.91 7.74
C THR A 159 -25.35 3.11 6.25
N GLY A 160 -24.34 2.88 5.41
CA GLY A 160 -24.41 3.10 3.97
C GLY A 160 -24.11 4.54 3.52
N TRP A 161 -23.76 5.45 4.45
CA TRP A 161 -23.19 6.76 4.08
C TRP A 161 -21.94 6.56 3.23
N GLU A 162 -21.82 7.32 2.14
CA GLU A 162 -20.72 7.21 1.22
C GLU A 162 -19.70 8.32 1.44
N ALA A 163 -18.44 7.94 1.62
CA ALA A 163 -17.30 8.84 1.62
C ALA A 163 -16.67 8.89 0.22
N THR A 164 -16.31 10.10 -0.21
CA THR A 164 -15.55 10.32 -1.45
C THR A 164 -14.37 11.19 -1.09
N VAL A 165 -13.17 10.59 -1.04
CA VAL A 165 -11.97 11.23 -0.51
C VAL A 165 -10.80 11.12 -1.47
N ALA A 166 -9.96 12.14 -1.47
CA ALA A 166 -8.69 12.18 -2.19
C ALA A 166 -7.57 12.53 -1.22
N ASP A 167 -6.64 11.60 -1.04
CA ASP A 167 -5.50 11.77 -0.17
C ASP A 167 -4.27 12.20 -0.96
N TYR A 168 -3.55 13.15 -0.40
CA TYR A 168 -2.37 13.74 -1.00
C TYR A 168 -1.18 13.69 -0.04
N ARG A 169 0.01 13.58 -0.59
CA ARG A 169 1.25 13.51 0.19
C ARG A 169 2.32 14.44 -0.34
N GLN A 170 3.14 14.95 0.58
CA GLN A 170 4.37 15.65 0.27
C GLN A 170 5.36 15.39 1.42
N SER A 171 6.37 14.54 1.20
CA SER A 171 7.26 14.05 2.25
C SER A 171 6.46 13.42 3.40
N HIS A 172 6.55 13.95 4.62
CA HIS A 172 5.75 13.53 5.77
C HIS A 172 4.39 14.23 5.88
N ARG A 173 4.12 15.24 5.04
CA ARG A 173 2.85 15.98 5.05
C ARG A 173 1.75 15.17 4.40
N PHE A 174 0.55 15.32 4.94
CA PHE A 174 -0.65 14.66 4.50
C PHE A 174 -1.78 15.67 4.34
N LEU A 175 -2.57 15.54 3.28
CA LEU A 175 -3.74 16.36 3.02
C LEU A 175 -4.83 15.46 2.47
N THR A 176 -6.06 15.62 2.98
CA THR A 176 -7.26 14.97 2.45
C THR A 176 -8.23 16.02 1.94
N LEU A 177 -8.72 15.84 0.71
CA LEU A 177 -9.88 16.52 0.18
C LEU A 177 -11.10 15.60 0.31
N ASP A 178 -12.06 16.00 1.12
CA ASP A 178 -13.29 15.25 1.36
C ASP A 178 -14.43 15.85 0.56
N TYR A 179 -14.89 15.11 -0.46
CA TYR A 179 -16.00 15.45 -1.37
C TYR A 179 -17.32 14.82 -0.93
N SER A 180 -17.40 14.19 0.24
CA SER A 180 -18.58 13.46 0.70
C SER A 180 -19.83 14.34 0.77
N ASP A 181 -19.68 15.61 1.11
CA ASP A 181 -20.75 16.61 1.14
C ASP A 181 -20.89 17.41 -0.16
N GLY A 182 -20.11 17.06 -1.20
CA GLY A 182 -20.13 17.71 -2.50
C GLY A 182 -18.89 18.56 -2.79
N SER A 183 -19.06 19.63 -3.60
CA SER A 183 -17.98 20.53 -4.02
C SER A 183 -18.38 21.98 -3.69
N PRO A 184 -17.46 22.81 -3.15
CA PRO A 184 -16.03 22.51 -2.87
C PRO A 184 -15.85 21.49 -1.74
N PRO A 185 -14.78 20.67 -1.81
CA PRO A 185 -14.51 19.68 -0.77
C PRO A 185 -14.01 20.33 0.52
N ARG A 186 -14.18 19.64 1.63
CA ARG A 186 -13.52 19.99 2.88
C ARG A 186 -12.08 19.53 2.86
N CYS A 187 -11.17 20.40 3.27
CA CYS A 187 -9.75 20.15 3.33
C CYS A 187 -9.33 19.80 4.76
N TYR A 188 -8.58 18.73 4.90
CA TYR A 188 -7.93 18.33 6.14
C TYR A 188 -6.42 18.27 5.92
N VAL A 189 -5.64 18.91 6.81
CA VAL A 189 -4.18 18.98 6.68
C VAL A 189 -3.50 18.42 7.91
N GLY A 190 -2.45 17.66 7.71
CA GLY A 190 -1.71 17.04 8.79
C GLY A 190 -0.43 16.35 8.36
N LYS A 191 -0.14 15.21 8.99
CA LYS A 191 1.09 14.46 8.76
C LYS A 191 0.84 12.97 8.85
N ALA A 192 1.63 12.20 8.09
CA ALA A 192 1.88 10.79 8.36
C ALA A 192 2.59 10.67 9.73
N VAL A 193 2.14 9.75 10.56
CA VAL A 193 2.59 9.57 11.94
C VAL A 193 2.74 8.09 12.27
N THR A 194 3.50 7.77 13.31
CA THR A 194 3.46 6.45 13.94
C THR A 194 2.81 6.56 15.32
N LEU A 195 2.28 5.45 15.84
CA LEU A 195 1.71 5.43 17.20
C LEU A 195 2.78 5.73 18.26
N ALA A 196 4.05 5.43 17.97
CA ALA A 196 5.18 5.78 18.82
C ALA A 196 5.44 7.29 18.83
N ASP A 197 5.39 7.97 17.66
CA ASP A 197 5.54 9.43 17.57
C ASP A 197 4.42 10.15 18.32
N LEU A 198 3.21 9.61 18.24
CA LEU A 198 2.05 10.09 18.99
C LEU A 198 2.10 9.76 20.48
N LYS A 199 3.08 8.95 20.94
CA LYS A 199 3.19 8.48 22.33
C LYS A 199 1.88 7.90 22.85
N CYS A 200 1.19 7.13 22.00
CA CYS A 200 -0.11 6.55 22.30
C CYS A 200 -0.06 5.68 23.55
N GLN A 201 -1.08 5.82 24.40
CA GLN A 201 -1.29 5.06 25.63
C GLN A 201 -2.66 4.36 25.57
N LEU A 202 -2.83 3.31 26.37
CA LEU A 202 -4.05 2.51 26.44
C LEU A 202 -4.40 1.80 25.11
N LEU A 203 -3.40 1.52 24.31
CA LEU A 203 -3.56 0.68 23.11
C LEU A 203 -4.07 -0.70 23.50
N ARG A 204 -4.73 -1.38 22.57
CA ARG A 204 -5.10 -2.80 22.72
C ARG A 204 -3.83 -3.66 22.81
N GLU A 205 -3.83 -4.60 23.73
CA GLU A 205 -2.74 -5.56 23.86
C GLU A 205 -2.77 -6.59 22.70
N PRO A 206 -1.62 -7.06 22.23
CA PRO A 206 -1.55 -8.04 21.13
C PRO A 206 -2.42 -9.28 21.35
N ASP A 207 -2.44 -9.81 22.59
CA ASP A 207 -3.26 -10.97 22.93
C ASP A 207 -4.77 -10.64 22.94
N GLU A 208 -5.14 -9.40 23.24
CA GLU A 208 -6.52 -8.91 23.14
C GLU A 208 -6.93 -8.83 21.65
N ILE A 209 -6.05 -8.24 20.83
CA ILE A 209 -6.26 -8.16 19.39
C ILE A 209 -6.43 -9.54 18.79
N ALA A 210 -5.51 -10.47 19.06
CA ALA A 210 -5.54 -11.83 18.51
C ALA A 210 -6.82 -12.60 18.88
N ARG A 211 -7.41 -12.32 20.07
CA ARG A 211 -8.66 -12.96 20.53
C ARG A 211 -9.92 -12.31 19.97
N SER A 212 -9.89 -11.02 19.68
CA SER A 212 -11.08 -10.27 19.27
C SER A 212 -11.15 -9.99 17.77
N ALA A 213 -10.01 -9.92 17.10
CA ALA A 213 -9.96 -9.58 15.69
C ALA A 213 -10.70 -10.61 14.84
N GLY A 214 -11.54 -10.09 13.94
CA GLY A 214 -12.38 -10.89 13.06
C GLY A 214 -13.65 -11.42 13.69
N HIS A 215 -13.94 -11.09 14.93
CA HIS A 215 -15.21 -11.40 15.55
C HIS A 215 -16.21 -10.23 15.34
N LEU A 216 -17.16 -10.41 14.44
CA LEU A 216 -18.51 -10.03 14.76
C LEU A 216 -18.88 -10.97 15.91
N LYS A 217 -18.96 -10.50 17.14
CA LYS A 217 -19.19 -11.30 18.36
C LYS A 217 -19.80 -12.68 18.08
N GLY A 218 -18.97 -13.71 17.89
CA GLY A 218 -19.36 -15.11 17.73
C GLY A 218 -18.62 -15.82 16.58
N ALA A 219 -17.69 -16.70 16.98
CA ALA A 219 -17.07 -17.82 16.24
C ALA A 219 -16.14 -17.53 15.06
N ALA A 220 -14.84 -17.85 15.27
CA ALA A 220 -13.90 -18.11 14.20
C ALA A 220 -14.11 -19.55 13.69
N GLU A 221 -14.66 -19.71 12.49
CA GLU A 221 -14.67 -21.00 11.80
C GLU A 221 -13.68 -20.97 10.65
N ALA A 222 -13.01 -22.10 10.40
CA ALA A 222 -12.22 -22.28 9.20
C ALA A 222 -13.11 -22.05 7.97
N LEU A 223 -12.74 -21.11 7.11
CA LEU A 223 -13.51 -20.78 5.94
C LEU A 223 -13.33 -21.87 4.89
N ALA A 224 -14.41 -22.52 4.50
CA ALA A 224 -14.40 -23.45 3.36
C ALA A 224 -14.54 -22.65 2.06
N CYS A 225 -13.71 -22.97 1.07
CA CYS A 225 -13.86 -22.40 -0.27
C CYS A 225 -15.22 -22.75 -0.87
N PRO A 226 -16.07 -21.78 -1.26
CA PRO A 226 -17.39 -22.06 -1.80
C PRO A 226 -17.35 -22.76 -3.17
N ALA A 227 -16.19 -22.74 -3.86
CA ALA A 227 -16.03 -23.38 -5.16
C ALA A 227 -15.51 -24.83 -5.09
N CYS A 228 -14.61 -25.16 -4.14
CA CYS A 228 -13.98 -26.49 -4.08
C CYS A 228 -14.01 -27.16 -2.70
N GLY A 229 -14.52 -26.48 -1.67
CA GLY A 229 -14.59 -27.00 -0.31
C GLY A 229 -13.26 -27.04 0.46
N ALA A 230 -12.14 -26.66 -0.16
CA ALA A 230 -10.85 -26.64 0.53
C ALA A 230 -10.85 -25.60 1.66
N SER A 231 -10.16 -25.91 2.77
CA SER A 231 -10.00 -24.98 3.88
C SER A 231 -9.08 -23.82 3.46
N ILE A 232 -9.53 -22.59 3.69
CA ILE A 232 -8.76 -21.37 3.49
C ILE A 232 -8.36 -20.87 4.88
N ALA A 233 -7.06 -20.76 5.13
CA ALA A 233 -6.55 -20.09 6.31
C ALA A 233 -6.87 -18.60 6.17
N TRP A 234 -7.66 -18.08 7.09
CA TRP A 234 -8.13 -16.71 7.07
C TRP A 234 -7.88 -16.05 8.43
N HIS A 235 -7.46 -14.81 8.37
CA HIS A 235 -7.31 -13.95 9.54
C HIS A 235 -8.35 -12.85 9.44
N PRO A 236 -9.53 -13.02 10.08
CA PRO A 236 -10.62 -12.07 10.03
C PRO A 236 -10.16 -10.69 10.51
N GLY A 237 -10.57 -9.62 9.80
CA GLY A 237 -10.16 -8.24 10.12
C GLY A 237 -8.75 -7.82 9.62
N VAL A 238 -7.89 -8.77 9.20
CA VAL A 238 -6.63 -8.47 8.50
C VAL A 238 -6.84 -8.47 7.00
N ALA A 239 -7.63 -9.43 6.52
CA ALA A 239 -7.84 -9.62 5.10
C ALA A 239 -9.28 -10.05 4.83
N GLU A 240 -9.93 -9.36 3.93
CA GLU A 240 -11.29 -9.68 3.46
C GLU A 240 -11.27 -10.33 2.08
N GLN A 241 -10.18 -10.14 1.34
CA GLN A 241 -9.97 -10.74 0.03
C GLN A 241 -9.06 -11.95 0.15
N LEU A 242 -9.58 -13.09 -0.23
CA LEU A 242 -8.93 -14.38 -0.14
C LEU A 242 -8.80 -15.00 -1.51
N HIS A 243 -7.70 -15.69 -1.75
CA HIS A 243 -7.52 -16.54 -2.90
C HIS A 243 -7.35 -17.98 -2.41
N CYS A 244 -8.22 -18.88 -2.83
CA CYS A 244 -8.15 -20.28 -2.43
C CYS A 244 -6.84 -20.91 -2.94
N PRO A 245 -6.00 -21.46 -2.03
CA PRO A 245 -4.72 -22.05 -2.45
C PRO A 245 -4.88 -23.35 -3.27
N ALA A 246 -6.07 -23.97 -3.25
CA ALA A 246 -6.34 -25.20 -3.97
C ALA A 246 -6.92 -24.98 -5.37
N CYS A 247 -7.72 -23.93 -5.60
CA CYS A 247 -8.40 -23.72 -6.86
C CYS A 247 -8.33 -22.28 -7.39
N ALA A 248 -7.56 -21.41 -6.74
CA ALA A 248 -7.39 -19.99 -7.08
C ALA A 248 -8.69 -19.15 -7.14
N THR A 249 -9.83 -19.70 -6.72
CA THR A 249 -11.08 -18.95 -6.62
C THR A 249 -10.89 -17.76 -5.68
N ARG A 250 -11.27 -16.58 -6.13
CA ARG A 250 -11.32 -15.38 -5.31
C ARG A 250 -12.58 -15.41 -4.43
N VAL A 251 -12.39 -15.20 -3.14
CA VAL A 251 -13.43 -15.27 -2.12
C VAL A 251 -13.46 -13.95 -1.34
N ASP A 252 -14.65 -13.36 -1.23
CA ASP A 252 -14.91 -12.26 -0.30
C ASP A 252 -15.40 -12.83 1.02
N ALA A 253 -14.69 -12.53 2.09
CA ALA A 253 -15.01 -12.95 3.45
C ALA A 253 -15.51 -11.79 4.34
N GLY A 254 -15.59 -10.58 3.81
CA GLY A 254 -15.92 -9.38 4.56
C GLY A 254 -17.35 -9.28 5.09
N GLY A 255 -18.26 -10.15 4.66
CA GLY A 255 -19.65 -10.20 5.13
C GLY A 255 -19.96 -11.29 6.15
N GLY A 256 -18.94 -11.98 6.69
CA GLY A 256 -19.14 -13.12 7.61
C GLY A 256 -19.58 -14.42 6.91
N THR A 257 -19.85 -14.37 5.61
CA THR A 257 -20.11 -15.52 4.72
C THR A 257 -19.17 -15.47 3.54
N ALA A 258 -18.58 -16.61 3.19
CA ALA A 258 -17.71 -16.73 2.03
C ALA A 258 -18.53 -16.65 0.73
N LEU A 259 -18.29 -15.63 -0.09
CA LEU A 259 -18.87 -15.49 -1.42
C LEU A 259 -17.79 -15.69 -2.48
N ALA A 260 -18.00 -16.64 -3.40
CA ALA A 260 -17.16 -16.77 -4.57
C ALA A 260 -17.41 -15.58 -5.52
N LEU A 261 -16.38 -14.76 -5.74
CA LEU A 261 -16.47 -13.59 -6.61
C LEU A 261 -16.17 -13.94 -8.08
N GLU A 262 -15.34 -14.96 -8.31
CA GLU A 262 -14.96 -15.43 -9.65
C GLU A 262 -14.77 -16.94 -9.62
N GLY A 263 -15.25 -17.62 -10.66
CA GLY A 263 -15.13 -19.07 -10.79
C GLY A 263 -13.70 -19.52 -11.03
N ALA A 264 -13.36 -20.69 -10.50
CA ALA A 264 -12.05 -21.29 -10.59
C ALA A 264 -11.62 -21.54 -12.04
N ARG A 265 -10.51 -20.98 -12.47
CA ARG A 265 -9.64 -21.63 -13.45
C ARG A 265 -8.67 -22.51 -12.67
N ARG A 266 -8.63 -23.80 -12.97
CA ARG A 266 -7.56 -24.69 -12.47
C ARG A 266 -6.25 -24.21 -13.07
N GLU A 267 -5.57 -23.33 -12.35
CA GLU A 267 -4.19 -22.98 -12.66
C GLU A 267 -3.26 -23.98 -11.96
N ALA A 268 -2.18 -24.35 -12.66
CA ALA A 268 -1.16 -25.22 -12.11
C ALA A 268 -0.63 -24.64 -10.79
N GLN A 269 -0.42 -25.47 -9.77
CA GLN A 269 0.19 -25.04 -8.51
C GLN A 269 1.54 -24.39 -8.81
N VAL A 270 1.66 -23.10 -8.52
CA VAL A 270 2.91 -22.35 -8.65
C VAL A 270 3.85 -22.85 -7.56
N LYS A 271 5.01 -23.35 -7.95
CA LYS A 271 6.05 -23.72 -6.99
C LYS A 271 6.67 -22.44 -6.41
N THR A 272 6.64 -22.30 -5.11
CA THR A 272 7.20 -21.18 -4.36
C THR A 272 8.19 -21.68 -3.32
N SER A 273 9.18 -20.86 -2.99
CA SER A 273 10.21 -21.20 -1.98
C SER A 273 9.67 -21.20 -0.57
N LEU A 274 8.65 -20.36 -0.31
CA LEU A 274 7.93 -20.26 0.96
C LEU A 274 6.47 -20.66 0.76
N ALA A 275 5.84 -21.17 1.82
CA ALA A 275 4.45 -21.60 1.80
C ALA A 275 3.57 -20.73 2.71
N LEU A 276 2.29 -20.59 2.35
CA LEU A 276 1.30 -19.94 3.21
C LEU A 276 1.27 -20.60 4.59
N GLY A 277 1.26 -19.79 5.65
CA GLY A 277 1.33 -20.24 7.03
C GLY A 277 2.75 -20.44 7.56
N ASP A 278 3.79 -20.31 6.73
CA ASP A 278 5.18 -20.29 7.23
C ASP A 278 5.37 -19.12 8.20
N ALA A 279 6.03 -19.38 9.32
CA ALA A 279 6.35 -18.37 10.32
C ALA A 279 7.83 -17.99 10.24
N ALA A 280 8.11 -16.70 10.28
CA ALA A 280 9.46 -16.15 10.33
C ALA A 280 9.71 -15.42 11.64
N ARG A 281 10.99 -15.33 12.04
CA ARG A 281 11.44 -14.43 13.10
C ARG A 281 12.43 -13.43 12.52
N ILE A 282 11.96 -12.18 12.31
CA ILE A 282 12.75 -11.10 11.72
C ILE A 282 12.93 -10.03 12.79
N ASP A 283 14.18 -9.66 13.10
CA ASP A 283 14.52 -8.67 14.14
C ASP A 283 13.86 -8.98 15.50
N GLY A 284 13.77 -10.29 15.87
CA GLY A 284 13.15 -10.76 17.11
C GLY A 284 11.61 -10.79 17.08
N ILE A 285 10.96 -10.26 16.05
CA ILE A 285 9.52 -10.20 15.88
C ILE A 285 9.03 -11.40 15.08
N ARG A 286 7.90 -11.98 15.51
CA ARG A 286 7.24 -13.07 14.79
C ARG A 286 6.40 -12.51 13.65
N TRP A 287 6.56 -13.09 12.47
CA TRP A 287 5.82 -12.81 11.25
C TRP A 287 5.18 -14.08 10.72
N LEU A 288 3.99 -13.95 10.14
CA LEU A 288 3.28 -15.05 9.51
C LEU A 288 3.10 -14.73 8.03
N LEU A 289 3.43 -15.66 7.14
CA LEU A 289 3.19 -15.52 5.71
C LEU A 289 1.71 -15.79 5.43
N ILE A 290 0.97 -14.74 5.06
CA ILE A 290 -0.47 -14.79 4.87
C ILE A 290 -0.91 -14.75 3.41
N GLY A 291 -0.10 -14.18 2.52
CA GLY A 291 -0.41 -14.07 1.10
C GLY A 291 0.83 -14.18 0.22
N LEU A 292 0.63 -14.60 -1.02
CA LEU A 292 1.67 -14.62 -2.04
C LEU A 292 1.11 -14.22 -3.41
N LEU A 293 1.91 -13.47 -4.15
CA LEU A 293 1.65 -13.07 -5.53
C LEU A 293 2.77 -13.56 -6.41
N ARG A 294 2.45 -14.00 -7.62
CA ARG A 294 3.40 -14.12 -8.71
C ARG A 294 3.14 -13.01 -9.70
N CYS A 295 4.15 -12.23 -9.97
CA CYS A 295 4.10 -11.09 -10.88
C CYS A 295 4.99 -11.31 -12.09
N ARG A 296 4.66 -10.65 -13.19
CA ARG A 296 5.43 -10.67 -14.44
C ARG A 296 5.60 -9.25 -14.97
N ALA A 297 6.80 -8.91 -15.44
CA ALA A 297 7.03 -7.67 -16.15
C ALA A 297 6.30 -7.70 -17.51
N GLN A 298 5.59 -6.62 -17.84
CA GLN A 298 4.91 -6.49 -19.12
C GLN A 298 5.95 -6.36 -20.25
N GLY A 299 5.78 -7.18 -21.29
CA GLY A 299 6.70 -7.19 -22.44
C GLY A 299 8.05 -7.90 -22.20
N GLY A 300 8.23 -8.51 -21.01
CA GLY A 300 9.42 -9.25 -20.63
C GLY A 300 9.12 -10.67 -20.14
N ALA A 301 10.19 -11.46 -19.94
CA ALA A 301 10.12 -12.79 -19.35
C ALA A 301 10.37 -12.78 -17.83
N ASP A 302 10.68 -11.62 -17.25
CA ASP A 302 11.03 -11.49 -15.85
C ASP A 302 9.81 -11.72 -14.96
N GLU A 303 9.91 -12.71 -14.08
CA GLU A 303 8.89 -13.05 -13.09
C GLU A 303 9.52 -13.00 -11.70
N TRP A 304 8.69 -12.61 -10.70
CA TRP A 304 9.08 -12.63 -9.29
C TRP A 304 7.89 -13.05 -8.44
N THR A 305 8.19 -13.45 -7.21
CA THR A 305 7.18 -13.80 -6.21
C THR A 305 7.25 -12.80 -5.06
N GLU A 306 6.11 -12.28 -4.68
CA GLU A 306 5.93 -11.40 -3.53
C GLU A 306 5.21 -12.15 -2.42
N TYR A 307 5.79 -12.13 -1.23
CA TYR A 307 5.27 -12.78 -0.04
C TYR A 307 4.82 -11.71 0.96
N LEU A 308 3.54 -11.71 1.29
CA LEU A 308 2.98 -10.82 2.30
C LEU A 308 3.08 -11.47 3.67
N LEU A 309 3.84 -10.84 4.55
CA LEU A 309 3.98 -11.22 5.95
C LEU A 309 3.18 -10.26 6.82
N TYR A 310 2.58 -10.82 7.86
CA TYR A 310 1.84 -10.06 8.87
C TYR A 310 2.39 -10.30 10.26
N SER A 311 2.47 -9.24 11.04
CA SER A 311 2.78 -9.26 12.48
C SER A 311 1.78 -8.38 13.23
N GLU A 312 1.20 -8.89 14.29
CA GLU A 312 0.26 -8.17 15.15
C GLU A 312 0.84 -6.87 15.73
N ARG A 313 2.17 -6.78 15.86
CA ARG A 313 2.88 -5.62 16.42
C ARG A 313 3.35 -4.61 15.38
N GLN A 314 3.62 -5.06 14.14
CA GLN A 314 4.31 -4.26 13.13
C GLN A 314 3.50 -4.11 11.82
N GLY A 315 2.29 -4.70 11.76
CA GLY A 315 1.48 -4.68 10.54
C GLY A 315 2.06 -5.57 9.45
N PHE A 316 2.32 -5.01 8.27
CA PHE A 316 2.67 -5.76 7.07
C PHE A 316 4.12 -5.54 6.63
N LEU A 317 4.68 -6.58 6.04
CA LEU A 317 6.03 -6.60 5.46
C LEU A 317 6.02 -7.47 4.20
N TRP A 318 6.73 -7.04 3.18
CA TRP A 318 6.90 -7.81 1.97
C TRP A 318 8.29 -8.42 1.88
N LEU A 319 8.35 -9.67 1.42
CA LEU A 319 9.57 -10.25 0.86
C LEU A 319 9.34 -10.50 -0.63
N VAL A 320 10.31 -10.09 -1.45
CA VAL A 320 10.27 -10.27 -2.90
C VAL A 320 11.39 -11.21 -3.29
N GLU A 321 11.01 -12.31 -3.95
CA GLU A 321 11.92 -13.31 -4.50
C GLU A 321 11.99 -13.16 -6.01
N SER A 322 13.15 -12.82 -6.52
CA SER A 322 13.48 -12.85 -7.95
C SER A 322 14.34 -14.08 -8.27
N ALA A 323 14.71 -14.27 -9.53
CA ALA A 323 15.49 -15.42 -9.95
C ALA A 323 16.81 -15.60 -9.18
N ASP A 324 17.43 -14.50 -8.76
CA ASP A 324 18.79 -14.45 -8.18
C ASP A 324 18.85 -13.69 -6.84
N SER A 325 17.70 -13.26 -6.29
CA SER A 325 17.73 -12.36 -5.16
C SER A 325 16.49 -12.39 -4.28
N TRP A 326 16.69 -11.98 -3.03
CA TRP A 326 15.65 -11.67 -2.07
C TRP A 326 15.75 -10.21 -1.65
N ASP A 327 14.61 -9.55 -1.58
CA ASP A 327 14.51 -8.19 -1.10
C ASP A 327 13.45 -8.11 0.02
N ARG A 328 13.78 -7.42 1.11
CA ARG A 328 12.83 -7.01 2.15
C ARG A 328 12.26 -5.66 1.74
N VAL A 329 10.96 -5.57 1.59
CA VAL A 329 10.28 -4.37 1.08
C VAL A 329 9.32 -3.82 2.13
N LYS A 330 9.43 -2.52 2.36
CA LYS A 330 8.54 -1.78 3.26
C LYS A 330 7.84 -0.67 2.48
N VAL A 331 6.52 -0.59 2.61
CA VAL A 331 5.73 0.56 2.14
C VAL A 331 6.07 1.77 3.00
N LEU A 332 6.22 2.93 2.37
CA LEU A 332 6.70 4.14 3.02
C LEU A 332 5.56 5.04 3.48
N ASP A 333 5.62 5.44 4.74
CA ASP A 333 4.75 6.47 5.31
C ASP A 333 5.20 7.88 4.91
N THR A 334 6.53 8.08 4.81
CA THR A 334 7.15 9.32 4.35
C THR A 334 7.59 9.17 2.90
N TRP A 335 7.09 10.03 2.03
CA TRP A 335 7.38 9.95 0.60
C TRP A 335 8.69 10.65 0.23
N PRO A 336 9.41 10.14 -0.78
CA PRO A 336 10.58 10.82 -1.31
C PRO A 336 10.20 12.15 -1.97
N GLU A 337 11.10 13.11 -1.87
CA GLU A 337 10.98 14.40 -2.52
C GLU A 337 11.58 14.34 -3.91
N ALA A 338 10.87 14.86 -4.93
CA ALA A 338 11.40 14.97 -6.28
C ALA A 338 12.54 16.01 -6.30
N VAL A 339 13.70 15.61 -6.82
CA VAL A 339 14.86 16.50 -7.02
C VAL A 339 14.96 16.89 -8.50
N SER A 340 14.68 15.94 -9.40
CA SER A 340 14.63 16.16 -10.84
C SER A 340 13.74 15.08 -11.48
N ALA A 341 13.57 15.11 -12.79
CA ALA A 341 12.83 14.06 -13.53
C ALA A 341 13.42 12.66 -13.36
N SER A 342 14.72 12.56 -13.05
CA SER A 342 15.47 11.31 -12.91
C SER A 342 15.97 11.03 -11.49
N ALA A 343 15.66 11.86 -10.49
CA ALA A 343 16.18 11.70 -9.13
C ALA A 343 15.16 12.11 -8.06
N VAL A 344 15.15 11.33 -6.98
CA VAL A 344 14.37 11.61 -5.78
C VAL A 344 15.25 11.54 -4.53
N ARG A 345 14.80 12.13 -3.43
CA ARG A 345 15.52 12.12 -2.13
C ARG A 345 14.61 11.62 -1.03
N LEU A 346 15.09 10.66 -0.23
CA LEU A 346 14.40 10.15 0.96
C LEU A 346 15.33 10.26 2.16
N ASP A 347 14.91 10.98 3.21
CA ASP A 347 15.69 11.20 4.45
C ASP A 347 17.15 11.65 4.16
N GLY A 348 17.31 12.59 3.23
CA GLY A 348 18.61 13.11 2.82
C GLY A 348 19.41 12.23 1.84
N ALA A 349 19.06 10.96 1.66
CA ALA A 349 19.71 10.07 0.70
C ALA A 349 19.13 10.27 -0.71
N ALA A 350 20.01 10.37 -1.71
CA ALA A 350 19.64 10.50 -3.11
C ALA A 350 19.42 9.13 -3.75
N PHE A 351 18.41 9.05 -4.63
CA PHE A 351 18.11 7.89 -5.44
C PHE A 351 17.91 8.33 -6.89
N THR A 352 18.54 7.62 -7.82
CA THR A 352 18.49 7.90 -9.26
C THR A 352 17.59 6.90 -9.95
N ARG A 353 16.76 7.37 -10.87
CA ARG A 353 15.86 6.54 -11.68
C ARG A 353 16.66 5.49 -12.43
N LEU A 354 16.26 4.23 -12.26
CA LEU A 354 16.89 3.09 -12.91
C LEU A 354 16.08 2.65 -14.14
N ARG A 355 14.77 2.42 -13.96
CA ARG A 355 13.87 1.93 -15.02
C ARG A 355 12.43 2.26 -14.69
N ALA A 356 11.57 2.20 -15.72
CA ALA A 356 10.12 2.21 -15.57
C ALA A 356 9.53 1.08 -16.42
N TYR A 357 8.56 0.35 -15.86
CA TYR A 357 7.96 -0.80 -16.52
C TYR A 357 6.56 -1.06 -15.98
N GLY A 358 5.76 -1.82 -16.74
CA GLY A 358 4.50 -2.36 -16.25
C GLY A 358 4.70 -3.71 -15.61
N ALA A 359 3.88 -4.04 -14.61
CA ALA A 359 3.80 -5.36 -14.01
C ALA A 359 2.36 -5.87 -14.05
N GLU A 360 2.20 -7.18 -14.05
CA GLU A 360 0.90 -7.86 -14.03
C GLU A 360 0.94 -8.99 -13.01
N VAL A 361 -0.11 -9.09 -12.17
CA VAL A 361 -0.32 -10.23 -11.27
C VAL A 361 -0.78 -11.43 -12.09
N ILE A 362 0.03 -12.49 -12.12
CA ILE A 362 -0.28 -13.72 -12.89
C ILE A 362 -0.78 -14.86 -12.00
N HIS A 363 -0.56 -14.78 -10.69
CA HIS A 363 -1.09 -15.71 -9.69
C HIS A 363 -1.21 -15.03 -8.34
N ALA A 364 -2.25 -15.40 -7.56
CA ALA A 364 -2.44 -14.94 -6.19
C ALA A 364 -2.96 -16.10 -5.34
N ALA A 365 -2.46 -16.19 -4.10
CA ALA A 365 -2.95 -17.17 -3.12
C ALA A 365 -2.85 -16.62 -1.70
N GLY A 366 -3.77 -17.03 -0.83
CA GLY A 366 -3.82 -16.61 0.57
C GLY A 366 -4.66 -15.36 0.80
N ALA A 367 -4.28 -14.57 1.79
CA ALA A 367 -5.04 -13.45 2.34
C ALA A 367 -4.32 -12.13 2.13
N PHE A 368 -5.06 -11.09 1.74
CA PHE A 368 -4.53 -9.75 1.47
C PHE A 368 -5.36 -8.70 2.16
N ASN A 369 -4.72 -7.63 2.60
CA ASN A 369 -5.35 -6.45 3.21
C ASN A 369 -5.92 -5.47 2.18
N TRP A 370 -5.84 -5.78 0.89
CA TRP A 370 -6.47 -5.05 -0.22
C TRP A 370 -6.96 -6.03 -1.29
N GLN A 371 -7.77 -5.54 -2.22
CA GLN A 371 -8.25 -6.36 -3.32
C GLN A 371 -7.13 -6.60 -4.34
N VAL A 372 -6.81 -7.88 -4.54
CA VAL A 372 -5.90 -8.36 -5.59
C VAL A 372 -6.70 -9.21 -6.58
N LYS A 373 -6.43 -9.04 -7.87
CA LYS A 373 -6.97 -9.89 -8.95
C LYS A 373 -5.83 -10.35 -9.83
N VAL A 374 -5.91 -11.60 -10.27
CA VAL A 374 -5.07 -12.07 -11.38
C VAL A 374 -5.43 -11.25 -12.62
N GLY A 375 -4.41 -10.65 -13.26
CA GLY A 375 -4.58 -9.70 -14.36
C GLY A 375 -4.50 -8.23 -13.94
N ASP A 376 -4.44 -7.92 -12.65
CA ASP A 376 -4.19 -6.55 -12.19
C ASP A 376 -2.84 -6.05 -12.71
N LYS A 377 -2.85 -4.80 -13.20
CA LYS A 377 -1.70 -4.16 -13.82
C LYS A 377 -1.34 -2.89 -13.08
N VAL A 378 -0.05 -2.73 -12.85
CA VAL A 378 0.53 -1.55 -12.21
C VAL A 378 1.70 -1.02 -13.04
N SER A 379 1.98 0.28 -12.91
CA SER A 379 3.18 0.90 -13.46
C SER A 379 4.18 1.11 -12.34
N LEU A 380 5.37 0.58 -12.53
CA LEU A 380 6.47 0.64 -11.56
C LEU A 380 7.57 1.56 -12.08
N THR A 381 8.16 2.35 -11.20
CA THR A 381 9.40 3.08 -11.48
C THR A 381 10.38 2.86 -10.35
N ASP A 382 11.51 2.26 -10.68
CA ASP A 382 12.59 1.95 -9.74
C ASP A 382 13.63 3.06 -9.72
N TYR A 383 14.10 3.39 -8.51
CA TYR A 383 15.18 4.35 -8.25
C TYR A 383 16.22 3.69 -7.35
N ARG A 384 17.49 3.74 -7.75
CA ARG A 384 18.61 3.15 -7.00
C ARG A 384 19.31 4.18 -6.16
N GLY A 385 19.62 3.83 -4.91
CA GLY A 385 20.41 4.61 -3.98
C GLY A 385 21.26 3.73 -3.06
N SER A 386 22.05 4.36 -2.20
CA SER A 386 22.94 3.65 -1.26
C SER A 386 22.19 2.84 -0.19
N ARG A 387 20.92 3.20 0.09
CA ARG A 387 20.07 2.54 1.10
C ARG A 387 19.24 1.37 0.53
N GLY A 388 19.31 1.11 -0.77
CA GLY A 388 18.51 0.10 -1.45
C GLY A 388 17.85 0.65 -2.71
N MET A 389 16.68 0.12 -3.03
CA MET A 389 15.89 0.54 -4.18
C MET A 389 14.54 1.10 -3.72
N LEU A 390 14.24 2.33 -4.13
CA LEU A 390 12.91 2.90 -4.01
C LEU A 390 12.10 2.52 -5.25
N THR A 391 10.85 2.15 -5.06
CA THR A 391 9.92 1.88 -6.14
C THR A 391 8.66 2.70 -5.94
N SER A 392 8.27 3.49 -6.95
CA SER A 392 6.93 4.03 -7.02
C SER A 392 6.03 3.08 -7.80
N GLU A 393 4.90 2.75 -7.22
CA GLU A 393 3.87 1.91 -7.82
C GLU A 393 2.62 2.74 -8.07
N ARG A 394 2.12 2.72 -9.31
CA ARG A 394 0.90 3.43 -9.71
C ARG A 394 -0.14 2.46 -10.25
N SER A 395 -1.30 2.48 -9.63
CA SER A 395 -2.54 1.86 -10.10
C SER A 395 -3.54 2.92 -10.62
N PRO A 396 -4.71 2.54 -11.12
CA PRO A 396 -5.75 3.51 -11.51
C PRO A 396 -6.26 4.42 -10.39
N SER A 397 -6.18 4.00 -9.13
CA SER A 397 -6.71 4.74 -7.97
C SER A 397 -5.65 5.14 -6.94
N GLU A 398 -4.42 4.63 -7.06
CA GLU A 398 -3.40 4.77 -6.02
C GLU A 398 -2.00 4.97 -6.59
N LEU A 399 -1.19 5.76 -5.90
CA LEU A 399 0.25 5.87 -6.06
C LEU A 399 0.90 5.63 -4.72
N GLY A 400 1.76 4.62 -4.64
CA GLY A 400 2.50 4.26 -3.43
C GLY A 400 4.01 4.30 -3.65
N TRP A 401 4.77 4.33 -2.54
CA TRP A 401 6.21 4.21 -2.53
C TRP A 401 6.65 3.12 -1.57
N SER A 402 7.65 2.36 -1.98
CA SER A 402 8.27 1.33 -1.16
C SER A 402 9.79 1.42 -1.22
N LEU A 403 10.44 0.94 -0.15
CA LEU A 403 11.89 0.78 -0.08
C LEU A 403 12.22 -0.71 0.03
N ALA A 404 12.93 -1.20 -0.97
CA ALA A 404 13.46 -2.56 -1.02
C ALA A 404 14.92 -2.57 -0.56
N GLN A 405 15.24 -3.51 0.33
CA GLN A 405 16.59 -3.76 0.81
C GLN A 405 16.97 -5.20 0.51
N ARG A 406 18.09 -5.38 -0.19
CA ARG A 406 18.61 -6.70 -0.53
C ARG A 406 18.93 -7.50 0.72
N VAL A 407 18.52 -8.77 0.74
CA VAL A 407 18.75 -9.72 1.83
C VAL A 407 19.38 -10.98 1.27
N PRO A 408 20.45 -11.51 1.87
CA PRO A 408 21.02 -12.81 1.47
C PRO A 408 19.98 -13.94 1.65
N ALA A 409 19.93 -14.88 0.73
CA ALA A 409 19.04 -16.06 0.80
C ALA A 409 19.26 -16.87 2.09
N SER A 410 20.50 -16.95 2.58
CA SER A 410 20.84 -17.59 3.86
C SER A 410 20.19 -16.88 5.07
N THR A 411 20.04 -15.57 5.02
CA THR A 411 19.36 -14.80 6.06
C THR A 411 17.86 -15.10 6.04
N VAL A 412 17.24 -15.12 4.86
CA VAL A 412 15.82 -15.49 4.70
C VAL A 412 15.60 -16.92 5.18
N ASP A 413 16.48 -17.85 4.80
CA ASP A 413 16.45 -19.24 5.27
C ASP A 413 16.49 -19.33 6.80
N GLY A 414 17.38 -18.55 7.44
CA GLY A 414 17.47 -18.46 8.88
C GLY A 414 16.19 -17.90 9.54
N TRP A 415 15.55 -16.90 8.95
CA TRP A 415 14.29 -16.35 9.46
C TRP A 415 13.15 -17.36 9.50
N PHE A 416 13.08 -18.25 8.48
CA PHE A 416 12.04 -19.26 8.35
C PHE A 416 12.44 -20.65 8.85
N GLY A 417 13.69 -20.85 9.28
CA GLY A 417 14.17 -22.15 9.76
C GLY A 417 14.13 -23.26 8.71
N LYS A 418 14.38 -22.94 7.42
CA LYS A 418 14.29 -23.90 6.30
C LYS A 418 15.50 -24.83 6.18
N GLY A 419 16.53 -24.67 7.03
CA GLY A 419 17.66 -25.59 7.12
C GLY A 419 18.60 -25.61 5.91
N GLY A 420 18.83 -24.45 5.30
CA GLY A 420 19.72 -24.25 4.14
C GLY A 420 19.08 -24.50 2.79
N LYS A 421 17.79 -24.82 2.71
CA LYS A 421 17.12 -25.15 1.45
C LYS A 421 17.00 -23.94 0.50
N LEU A 422 16.80 -22.73 1.04
CA LEU A 422 16.72 -21.51 0.24
C LEU A 422 18.13 -21.09 -0.23
N ALA A 423 19.13 -21.23 0.62
CA ALA A 423 20.52 -20.91 0.28
C ALA A 423 21.09 -21.83 -0.82
N ALA A 424 20.67 -23.11 -0.81
CA ALA A 424 21.11 -24.11 -1.80
C ALA A 424 20.44 -23.91 -3.18
N ALA A 425 19.26 -23.27 -3.23
CA ALA A 425 18.54 -22.98 -4.47
C ALA A 425 19.05 -21.72 -5.19
N ALA A 426 19.73 -20.83 -4.47
CA ALA A 426 20.35 -19.66 -5.08
C ALA A 426 21.66 -20.09 -5.77
N PRO A 427 21.82 -19.87 -7.09
CA PRO A 427 23.13 -20.07 -7.69
C PRO A 427 24.13 -19.14 -7.00
N GLU A 428 25.32 -19.65 -6.64
CA GLU A 428 26.45 -18.83 -6.26
C GLU A 428 26.87 -17.97 -7.47
N ILE A 429 26.15 -16.89 -7.71
CA ILE A 429 26.59 -15.87 -8.65
C ILE A 429 27.35 -14.85 -7.80
N GLY A 430 28.64 -15.02 -7.77
CA GLY A 430 29.56 -13.94 -7.44
C GLY A 430 29.12 -12.71 -8.23
N THR A 431 28.76 -11.66 -7.46
CA THR A 431 28.62 -10.26 -7.89
C THR A 431 28.36 -10.08 -9.40
N LEU A 432 27.14 -10.29 -9.84
CA LEU A 432 26.63 -9.53 -10.97
C LEU A 432 26.28 -8.13 -10.43
N ILE A 433 27.30 -7.30 -10.18
CA ILE A 433 27.26 -5.89 -10.50
C ILE A 433 26.50 -5.84 -11.81
N ALA A 434 25.40 -5.06 -11.88
CA ALA A 434 24.72 -4.80 -13.13
C ALA A 434 25.81 -4.58 -14.18
N ALA A 435 25.96 -5.54 -15.07
CA ALA A 435 26.95 -5.43 -16.13
C ALA A 435 26.49 -4.22 -16.93
N GLN A 436 27.13 -3.09 -16.71
CA GLN A 436 27.28 -2.14 -17.81
C GLN A 436 27.66 -3.04 -18.98
N PRO A 437 26.95 -2.97 -20.11
CA PRO A 437 27.26 -3.83 -21.25
C PRO A 437 28.74 -3.71 -21.46
N ASP A 438 29.46 -4.83 -21.27
CA ASP A 438 30.93 -4.84 -21.32
C ASP A 438 31.27 -4.28 -22.69
N ARG A 439 31.72 -3.03 -22.72
CA ARG A 439 32.13 -2.36 -23.98
C ARG A 439 33.11 -3.22 -24.75
N ALA A 440 33.88 -4.07 -24.04
CA ALA A 440 34.71 -5.07 -24.63
C ALA A 440 33.90 -6.14 -25.37
N ALA A 441 32.70 -6.48 -24.91
CA ALA A 441 31.81 -7.45 -25.57
C ALA A 441 31.20 -6.93 -26.87
N LEU A 442 31.10 -5.62 -27.05
CA LEU A 442 30.57 -4.99 -28.28
C LEU A 442 31.65 -4.88 -29.36
N ARG A 443 32.95 -4.97 -29.03
CA ARG A 443 34.05 -4.85 -29.98
C ARG A 443 34.09 -5.99 -31.02
N PRO A 444 33.97 -7.29 -30.66
CA PRO A 444 33.96 -8.37 -31.65
C PRO A 444 32.81 -8.22 -32.68
N PRO A 445 31.54 -8.02 -32.32
CA PRO A 445 30.48 -7.79 -33.30
C PRO A 445 30.72 -6.50 -34.12
N ALA A 446 31.22 -5.42 -33.54
CA ALA A 446 31.51 -4.17 -34.25
C ALA A 446 32.58 -4.41 -35.34
N TRP A 447 33.62 -5.18 -35.05
CA TRP A 447 34.63 -5.58 -36.07
C TRP A 447 34.04 -6.44 -37.19
N VAL A 448 33.16 -7.41 -36.85
CA VAL A 448 32.49 -8.26 -37.85
C VAL A 448 31.64 -7.41 -38.79
N PHE A 449 30.83 -6.53 -38.25
CA PHE A 449 29.97 -5.62 -39.05
C PHE A 449 30.78 -4.59 -39.82
N THR A 450 31.88 -4.08 -39.27
CA THR A 450 32.82 -3.21 -40.01
C THR A 450 33.39 -3.95 -41.21
N GLY A 451 33.83 -5.21 -41.02
CA GLY A 451 34.31 -6.07 -42.11
C GLY A 451 33.25 -6.28 -43.20
N LEU A 452 32.02 -6.51 -42.80
CA LEU A 452 30.89 -6.69 -43.73
C LEU A 452 30.58 -5.42 -44.53
N VAL A 453 30.56 -4.23 -43.85
CA VAL A 453 30.39 -2.93 -44.51
C VAL A 453 31.50 -2.67 -45.53
N LEU A 454 32.73 -2.93 -45.19
CA LEU A 454 33.85 -2.78 -46.12
C LEU A 454 33.76 -3.74 -47.29
N LEU A 455 33.52 -5.04 -47.02
CA LEU A 455 33.45 -6.09 -48.05
C LEU A 455 32.36 -5.80 -49.10
N THR A 456 31.19 -5.28 -48.66
CA THR A 456 30.04 -5.02 -49.53
C THR A 456 30.15 -3.69 -50.28
N ASN A 457 30.77 -2.66 -49.68
CA ASN A 457 30.73 -1.31 -50.22
C ASN A 457 32.04 -0.82 -50.86
N VAL A 458 33.21 -1.40 -50.51
CA VAL A 458 34.48 -1.00 -51.14
C VAL A 458 34.48 -1.21 -52.65
N PRO A 459 33.96 -2.32 -53.24
CA PRO A 459 33.87 -2.46 -54.69
C PRO A 459 33.05 -1.36 -55.36
N ILE A 460 31.96 -0.92 -54.69
CA ILE A 460 31.09 0.15 -55.17
C ILE A 460 31.80 1.51 -55.04
N ALA A 461 32.53 1.74 -53.94
CA ALA A 461 33.26 2.98 -53.71
C ALA A 461 34.41 3.22 -54.67
N LEU A 462 35.04 2.16 -55.15
CA LEU A 462 36.11 2.22 -56.17
C LEU A 462 35.59 2.78 -57.53
N VAL A 463 34.28 2.59 -57.80
CA VAL A 463 33.64 3.12 -59.02
C VAL A 463 32.90 4.43 -58.76
N GLY A 464 32.36 4.63 -57.54
CA GLY A 464 31.46 5.74 -57.17
C GLY A 464 32.15 7.01 -56.67
N GLY A 465 33.47 7.04 -56.56
CA GLY A 465 34.25 8.23 -56.18
C GLY A 465 34.18 8.64 -54.71
N LEU A 466 34.62 9.84 -54.40
CA LEU A 466 34.85 10.36 -53.05
C LEU A 466 33.57 10.27 -52.13
N PHE A 467 32.37 10.53 -52.69
CA PHE A 467 31.13 10.51 -51.95
C PHE A 467 30.78 9.15 -51.33
N SER A 468 31.06 8.06 -52.05
CA SER A 468 30.84 6.70 -51.55
C SER A 468 31.77 6.36 -50.39
N TRP A 469 32.99 6.86 -50.38
CA TRP A 469 33.93 6.68 -49.25
C TRP A 469 33.48 7.42 -48.01
N VAL A 470 32.92 8.63 -48.16
CA VAL A 470 32.38 9.40 -47.05
C VAL A 470 31.22 8.62 -46.37
N LEU A 471 30.31 8.04 -47.15
CA LEU A 471 29.17 7.27 -46.60
C LEU A 471 29.66 6.01 -45.85
N ILE A 472 30.69 5.31 -46.33
CA ILE A 472 31.29 4.16 -45.65
C ILE A 472 31.89 4.58 -44.31
N LEU A 473 32.59 5.71 -44.25
CA LEU A 473 33.17 6.23 -43.01
C LEU A 473 32.11 6.64 -42.01
N ILE A 474 31.00 7.27 -42.46
CA ILE A 474 29.85 7.61 -41.60
C ILE A 474 29.21 6.34 -41.05
N ALA A 475 28.96 5.31 -41.88
CA ALA A 475 28.37 4.06 -41.45
C ALA A 475 29.22 3.35 -40.38
N ILE A 476 30.53 3.33 -40.58
CA ILE A 476 31.49 2.77 -39.60
C ILE A 476 31.45 3.63 -38.30
N GLY A 477 31.45 4.97 -38.42
CA GLY A 477 31.37 5.86 -37.27
C GLY A 477 30.13 5.63 -36.43
N VAL A 478 28.95 5.50 -37.06
CA VAL A 478 27.69 5.18 -36.38
C VAL A 478 27.73 3.79 -35.73
N LEU A 479 28.31 2.79 -36.39
CA LEU A 479 28.46 1.45 -35.86
C LEU A 479 29.32 1.39 -34.59
N TRP A 480 30.34 2.25 -34.50
CA TRP A 480 31.22 2.33 -33.35
C TRP A 480 30.78 3.30 -32.28
N LEU A 481 29.74 4.10 -32.54
CA LEU A 481 29.18 5.08 -31.57
C LEU A 481 28.85 4.41 -30.22
N PRO A 482 28.14 3.26 -30.16
CA PRO A 482 27.80 2.61 -28.87
C PRO A 482 29.04 2.07 -28.12
N VAL A 483 30.16 1.87 -28.79
CA VAL A 483 31.42 1.41 -28.18
C VAL A 483 32.16 2.56 -27.48
N PHE A 484 31.97 3.79 -27.95
CA PHE A 484 32.72 4.97 -27.50
C PHE A 484 31.90 6.04 -26.75
N THR A 485 30.57 6.02 -26.83
CA THR A 485 29.72 7.07 -26.22
C THR A 485 28.75 6.50 -25.20
N ASP A 486 28.44 7.31 -24.19
CA ASP A 486 27.40 7.03 -23.17
C ASP A 486 25.97 7.43 -23.65
N TRP A 487 25.76 7.54 -24.95
CA TRP A 487 24.55 8.11 -25.57
C TRP A 487 23.28 7.23 -25.42
N MET A 488 23.38 6.07 -24.79
CA MET A 488 22.21 5.23 -24.50
C MET A 488 21.77 5.27 -23.03
N ASP A 489 22.34 6.18 -22.23
CA ASP A 489 22.02 6.34 -20.80
C ASP A 489 21.21 7.63 -20.50
N ASP A 490 20.66 8.35 -21.48
CA ASP A 490 19.75 9.47 -21.30
C ASP A 490 18.28 9.13 -21.61
#